data_f4281f3af7965a9c3a744a0c1a9cdc5f
#
_entry.id   f4281f3af7965a9c3a744a0c1a9cdc5f
#
_cell.length_a   1.000
_cell.length_b   1.000
_cell.length_c   1.000
_cell.angle_alpha   90.00
_cell.angle_beta   90.00
_cell.angle_gamma   90.00
#
_symmetry.space_group_name_H-M   'P 1'
#
loop_
_entity.id
_entity.type
_entity.pdbx_description
1 polymer ?
#
loop_
_entity_poly.entity_id
_entity_poly.type
_entity_poly.pdbx_seq_one_letter_code
_entity_poly.pdbx_strand_id
1 'polypeptide(L)'
;MVRVRSWTTPVLVVVMVGSGGLVGCSGGAGAGASPSVDPYEVGASAMAAAASASASARASRDAALGPDLVARREAALATPPPDKPENLGEDSLEAAAAAAVYFFSLYRYAAVTGDTKDFVAMSEQQCKFCAGLVDKTTRLHQEGGWADPWEQTAEKVEAYPLNPGYEYHQVDVTLFMGDITTCEGNSPDTKTTPAETEKLHVALRYHDGTWTVGGVEVVKP
;
A
#
# COMPACT_ATOMS: atom_id res chain seq x y z
N MET A 1 -1.40 42.29 -9.66
CA MET A 1 -1.20 42.51 -8.21
C MET A 1 -2.17 41.60 -7.47
N VAL A 2 -1.73 40.45 -6.98
CA VAL A 2 -2.54 39.50 -6.22
C VAL A 2 -1.99 39.48 -4.80
N ARG A 3 -2.84 39.85 -3.84
CA ARG A 3 -2.50 39.90 -2.40
C ARG A 3 -2.63 38.48 -1.82
N VAL A 4 -1.52 37.92 -1.37
CA VAL A 4 -1.48 36.70 -0.58
C VAL A 4 -1.80 37.05 0.87
N ARG A 5 -2.91 36.54 1.40
CA ARG A 5 -3.23 36.58 2.83
C ARG A 5 -2.63 35.38 3.53
N SER A 6 -1.63 35.61 4.37
CA SER A 6 -1.10 34.60 5.28
C SER A 6 -2.06 34.41 6.46
N TRP A 7 -2.53 33.19 6.65
CA TRP A 7 -3.25 32.81 7.86
C TRP A 7 -2.28 32.04 8.77
N THR A 8 -1.88 32.69 9.82
CA THR A 8 -1.18 32.08 10.96
C THR A 8 -2.22 31.57 11.94
N THR A 9 -2.37 30.26 12.04
CA THR A 9 -3.17 29.59 13.08
C THR A 9 -2.26 29.27 14.26
N PRO A 10 -2.60 29.65 15.51
CA PRO A 10 -1.82 29.27 16.67
C PRO A 10 -2.15 27.83 17.07
N VAL A 11 -1.10 27.02 17.18
CA VAL A 11 -1.15 25.66 17.76
C VAL A 11 -1.28 25.80 19.27
N LEU A 12 -2.42 25.41 19.80
CA LEU A 12 -2.67 25.35 21.24
C LEU A 12 -2.18 23.98 21.75
N VAL A 13 -1.00 23.97 22.36
CA VAL A 13 -0.48 22.80 23.05
C VAL A 13 -1.13 22.75 24.44
N VAL A 14 -2.07 21.83 24.63
CA VAL A 14 -2.64 21.49 25.95
C VAL A 14 -1.73 20.47 26.62
N VAL A 15 -0.91 20.92 27.56
CA VAL A 15 -0.15 20.05 28.46
C VAL A 15 -1.07 19.63 29.60
N MET A 16 -1.55 18.41 29.59
CA MET A 16 -2.24 17.79 30.73
C MET A 16 -1.21 17.39 31.78
N VAL A 17 -1.07 18.21 32.82
CA VAL A 17 -0.31 17.88 34.03
C VAL A 17 -1.18 16.97 34.88
N GLY A 18 -0.92 15.67 34.90
CA GLY A 18 -1.53 14.71 35.82
C GLY A 18 -1.00 14.90 37.23
N SER A 19 -1.86 15.39 38.13
CA SER A 19 -1.58 15.53 39.55
C SER A 19 -1.52 14.11 40.19
N GLY A 20 -0.33 13.59 40.43
CA GLY A 20 -0.08 12.36 41.21
C GLY A 20 -0.23 12.68 42.71
N GLY A 21 -1.22 12.06 43.35
CA GLY A 21 -1.44 12.12 44.78
C GLY A 21 -0.29 11.45 45.55
N LEU A 22 0.36 12.21 46.45
CA LEU A 22 1.31 11.72 47.44
C LEU A 22 0.52 11.02 48.55
N VAL A 23 0.56 9.68 48.57
CA VAL A 23 0.21 8.90 49.73
C VAL A 23 1.47 8.70 50.55
N GLY A 24 1.54 9.34 51.73
CA GLY A 24 2.59 9.19 52.70
C GLY A 24 2.60 7.80 53.29
N CYS A 25 3.71 7.12 53.21
CA CYS A 25 4.04 5.93 54.03
C CYS A 25 5.05 6.32 55.08
N SER A 26 4.62 6.28 56.35
CA SER A 26 5.49 6.29 57.52
C SER A 26 6.18 4.95 57.72
N GLY A 27 7.47 4.94 57.90
CA GLY A 27 8.32 4.14 58.74
C GLY A 27 8.18 2.60 58.71
N GLY A 28 9.23 1.96 58.17
CA GLY A 28 9.54 0.55 58.38
C GLY A 28 10.87 0.21 57.71
N ALA A 29 11.96 0.15 58.47
CA ALA A 29 13.27 -0.34 57.97
C ALA A 29 13.14 -1.87 57.77
N GLY A 30 12.88 -2.27 56.56
CA GLY A 30 12.99 -3.64 56.08
C GLY A 30 13.80 -3.63 54.81
N ALA A 31 14.93 -4.34 54.77
CA ALA A 31 15.71 -4.57 53.55
C ALA A 31 14.84 -5.41 52.59
N GLY A 32 13.98 -4.73 51.82
CA GLY A 32 13.19 -5.34 50.79
C GLY A 32 14.01 -5.41 49.49
N ALA A 33 14.29 -6.63 49.04
CA ALA A 33 14.77 -6.89 47.71
C ALA A 33 13.84 -6.18 46.70
N SER A 34 14.35 -5.24 45.94
CA SER A 34 13.64 -4.71 44.80
C SER A 34 13.25 -5.86 43.88
N PRO A 35 11.97 -6.02 43.53
CA PRO A 35 11.59 -7.06 42.58
C PRO A 35 12.33 -6.78 41.27
N SER A 36 13.28 -7.65 40.93
CA SER A 36 13.91 -7.63 39.61
C SER A 36 12.84 -8.03 38.61
N VAL A 37 12.29 -7.05 37.94
CA VAL A 37 11.32 -7.31 36.85
C VAL A 37 12.14 -7.89 35.69
N ASP A 38 11.82 -9.12 35.32
CA ASP A 38 12.49 -9.78 34.19
C ASP A 38 12.20 -9.00 32.92
N PRO A 39 13.24 -8.54 32.19
CA PRO A 39 13.07 -7.80 30.93
C PRO A 39 12.26 -8.57 29.89
N TYR A 40 12.29 -9.89 29.91
CA TYR A 40 11.51 -10.77 29.05
C TYR A 40 10.01 -10.69 29.37
N GLU A 41 9.62 -10.70 30.64
CA GLU A 41 8.22 -10.55 31.07
C GLU A 41 7.66 -9.16 30.74
N VAL A 42 8.48 -8.11 30.88
CA VAL A 42 8.09 -6.74 30.46
C VAL A 42 7.86 -6.68 28.96
N GLY A 43 8.75 -7.29 28.17
CA GLY A 43 8.60 -7.38 26.73
C GLY A 43 7.35 -8.14 26.29
N ALA A 44 7.09 -9.29 26.92
CA ALA A 44 5.89 -10.10 26.64
C ALA A 44 4.60 -9.36 27.00
N SER A 45 4.57 -8.67 28.14
CA SER A 45 3.43 -7.85 28.56
C SER A 45 3.18 -6.66 27.63
N ALA A 46 4.23 -5.99 27.16
CA ALA A 46 4.12 -4.90 26.20
C ALA A 46 3.57 -5.38 24.84
N MET A 47 4.04 -6.54 24.36
CA MET A 47 3.53 -7.14 23.13
C MET A 47 2.07 -7.56 23.24
N ALA A 48 1.66 -8.14 24.38
CA ALA A 48 0.28 -8.50 24.65
C ALA A 48 -0.63 -7.26 24.72
N ALA A 49 -0.17 -6.19 25.36
CA ALA A 49 -0.90 -4.91 25.41
C ALA A 49 -1.06 -4.28 24.02
N ALA A 50 -0.02 -4.30 23.21
CA ALA A 50 -0.06 -3.79 21.83
C ALA A 50 -1.01 -4.63 20.95
N ALA A 51 -1.00 -5.96 21.10
CA ALA A 51 -1.93 -6.86 20.40
C ALA A 51 -3.39 -6.59 20.80
N SER A 52 -3.66 -6.41 22.10
CA SER A 52 -4.99 -6.05 22.61
C SER A 52 -5.47 -4.69 22.10
N ALA A 53 -4.61 -3.68 22.10
CA ALA A 53 -4.93 -2.35 21.55
C ALA A 53 -5.26 -2.43 20.06
N SER A 54 -4.47 -3.19 19.29
CA SER A 54 -4.69 -3.43 17.86
C SER A 54 -6.01 -4.14 17.59
N ALA A 55 -6.35 -5.17 18.39
CA ALA A 55 -7.61 -5.90 18.30
C ALA A 55 -8.80 -4.99 18.60
N SER A 56 -8.71 -4.18 19.65
CA SER A 56 -9.77 -3.22 20.02
C SER A 56 -9.97 -2.16 18.94
N ALA A 57 -8.90 -1.62 18.37
CA ALA A 57 -8.97 -0.66 17.28
C ALA A 57 -9.59 -1.27 16.01
N ARG A 58 -9.29 -2.55 15.72
CA ARG A 58 -9.94 -3.28 14.61
C ARG A 58 -11.43 -3.45 14.87
N ALA A 59 -11.81 -3.95 16.04
CA ALA A 59 -13.21 -4.14 16.39
C ALA A 59 -14.03 -2.84 16.31
N SER A 60 -13.45 -1.71 16.72
CA SER A 60 -14.10 -0.41 16.62
C SER A 60 -14.31 0.02 15.16
N ARG A 61 -13.32 -0.20 14.28
CA ARG A 61 -13.46 0.06 12.85
C ARG A 61 -14.51 -0.85 12.20
N ASP A 62 -14.49 -2.14 12.54
CA ASP A 62 -15.44 -3.12 12.00
C ASP A 62 -16.88 -2.78 12.39
N ALA A 63 -17.08 -2.32 13.63
CA ALA A 63 -18.38 -1.84 14.08
C ALA A 63 -18.86 -0.58 13.33
N ALA A 64 -17.93 0.32 12.97
CA ALA A 64 -18.24 1.53 12.20
C ALA A 64 -18.58 1.22 10.74
N LEU A 65 -17.91 0.23 10.14
CA LEU A 65 -18.14 -0.19 8.74
C LEU A 65 -19.43 -0.99 8.58
N GLY A 66 -19.81 -1.80 9.56
CA GLY A 66 -20.90 -2.74 9.47
C GLY A 66 -20.53 -4.06 8.76
N PRO A 67 -21.37 -5.10 8.88
CA PRO A 67 -21.02 -6.46 8.50
C PRO A 67 -20.75 -6.63 6.99
N ASP A 68 -21.49 -5.94 6.14
CA ASP A 68 -21.37 -6.08 4.67
C ASP A 68 -20.02 -5.54 4.17
N LEU A 69 -19.59 -4.37 4.66
CA LEU A 69 -18.29 -3.79 4.28
C LEU A 69 -17.13 -4.56 4.89
N VAL A 70 -17.29 -5.09 6.09
CA VAL A 70 -16.29 -5.99 6.71
C VAL A 70 -16.09 -7.23 5.85
N ALA A 71 -17.17 -7.89 5.42
CA ALA A 71 -17.09 -9.07 4.55
C ALA A 71 -16.44 -8.74 3.18
N ARG A 72 -16.78 -7.59 2.59
CA ARG A 72 -16.16 -7.13 1.33
C ARG A 72 -14.65 -6.90 1.50
N ARG A 73 -14.24 -6.24 2.59
CA ARG A 73 -12.82 -6.04 2.90
C ARG A 73 -12.09 -7.36 3.07
N GLU A 74 -12.65 -8.30 3.83
CA GLU A 74 -12.04 -9.61 4.04
C GLU A 74 -11.87 -10.37 2.72
N ALA A 75 -12.89 -10.34 1.86
CA ALA A 75 -12.81 -10.93 0.53
C ALA A 75 -11.75 -10.26 -0.35
N ALA A 76 -11.64 -8.94 -0.32
CA ALA A 76 -10.62 -8.19 -1.06
C ALA A 76 -9.21 -8.58 -0.59
N LEU A 77 -8.97 -8.56 0.72
CA LEU A 77 -7.67 -8.89 1.31
C LEU A 77 -7.28 -10.36 1.13
N ALA A 78 -8.23 -11.25 0.87
CA ALA A 78 -7.99 -12.66 0.55
C ALA A 78 -7.74 -12.93 -0.93
N THR A 79 -7.68 -11.91 -1.79
CA THR A 79 -7.35 -12.05 -3.21
C THR A 79 -5.99 -12.73 -3.37
N PRO A 80 -5.89 -13.83 -4.15
CA PRO A 80 -4.61 -14.49 -4.37
C PRO A 80 -3.68 -13.64 -5.24
N PRO A 81 -2.35 -13.81 -5.10
CA PRO A 81 -1.40 -13.16 -5.99
C PRO A 81 -1.62 -13.62 -7.44
N PRO A 82 -1.31 -12.76 -8.43
CA PRO A 82 -1.42 -13.14 -9.83
C PRO A 82 -0.37 -14.21 -10.20
N ASP A 83 -0.74 -15.07 -11.12
CA ASP A 83 0.18 -16.09 -11.67
C ASP A 83 1.35 -15.40 -12.37
N LYS A 84 2.56 -15.85 -12.05
CA LYS A 84 3.77 -15.36 -12.69
C LYS A 84 3.94 -16.03 -14.06
N PRO A 85 4.09 -15.26 -15.17
CA PRO A 85 4.37 -15.83 -16.48
C PRO A 85 5.65 -16.67 -16.50
N GLU A 86 5.63 -17.80 -17.18
CA GLU A 86 6.76 -18.74 -17.22
C GLU A 86 7.98 -18.17 -17.94
N ASN A 87 7.76 -17.32 -18.96
CA ASN A 87 8.80 -16.75 -19.81
C ASN A 87 9.45 -15.46 -19.25
N LEU A 88 9.15 -15.03 -18.02
CA LEU A 88 9.75 -13.80 -17.45
C LEU A 88 11.27 -13.86 -17.27
N GLY A 89 11.88 -15.04 -17.32
CA GLY A 89 13.33 -15.21 -17.30
C GLY A 89 14.02 -15.05 -18.66
N GLU A 90 13.28 -14.77 -19.73
CA GLU A 90 13.80 -14.67 -21.09
C GLU A 90 14.00 -13.22 -21.51
N ASP A 91 15.07 -12.94 -22.26
CA ASP A 91 15.30 -11.66 -22.94
C ASP A 91 14.66 -11.71 -24.34
N SER A 92 13.34 -11.55 -24.37
CA SER A 92 12.56 -11.58 -25.61
C SER A 92 11.43 -10.54 -25.60
N LEU A 93 10.92 -10.16 -26.79
CA LEU A 93 9.80 -9.24 -26.89
C LEU A 93 8.51 -9.83 -26.30
N GLU A 94 8.33 -11.12 -26.44
CA GLU A 94 7.21 -11.86 -25.85
C GLU A 94 7.27 -11.82 -24.32
N ALA A 95 8.47 -11.97 -23.75
CA ALA A 95 8.68 -11.83 -22.30
C ALA A 95 8.51 -10.39 -21.82
N ALA A 96 8.96 -9.40 -22.59
CA ALA A 96 8.73 -7.98 -22.29
C ALA A 96 7.23 -7.65 -22.26
N ALA A 97 6.46 -8.14 -23.23
CA ALA A 97 5.01 -7.99 -23.26
C ALA A 97 4.33 -8.66 -22.05
N ALA A 98 4.74 -9.90 -21.73
CA ALA A 98 4.23 -10.62 -20.56
C ALA A 98 4.59 -9.92 -19.25
N ALA A 99 5.81 -9.36 -19.15
CA ALA A 99 6.25 -8.59 -17.99
C ALA A 99 5.42 -7.32 -17.76
N ALA A 100 5.06 -6.59 -18.84
CA ALA A 100 4.19 -5.43 -18.74
C ALA A 100 2.79 -5.79 -18.22
N VAL A 101 2.18 -6.86 -18.73
CA VAL A 101 0.87 -7.35 -18.25
C VAL A 101 0.92 -7.80 -16.79
N TYR A 102 1.96 -8.54 -16.44
CA TYR A 102 2.17 -9.02 -15.08
C TYR A 102 2.38 -7.87 -14.10
N PHE A 103 3.13 -6.84 -14.48
CA PHE A 103 3.30 -5.63 -13.68
C PHE A 103 1.96 -4.96 -13.33
N PHE A 104 1.04 -4.82 -14.29
CA PHE A 104 -0.30 -4.27 -14.00
C PHE A 104 -1.16 -5.24 -13.18
N SER A 105 -0.97 -6.55 -13.30
CA SER A 105 -1.63 -7.52 -12.44
C SER A 105 -1.14 -7.41 -10.99
N LEU A 106 0.15 -7.19 -10.78
CA LEU A 106 0.74 -6.90 -9.46
C LEU A 106 0.25 -5.55 -8.90
N TYR A 107 0.08 -4.53 -9.75
CA TYR A 107 -0.53 -3.26 -9.35
C TYR A 107 -1.93 -3.48 -8.77
N ARG A 108 -2.80 -4.16 -9.51
CA ARG A 108 -4.15 -4.47 -9.06
C ARG A 108 -4.13 -5.28 -7.76
N TYR A 109 -3.31 -6.31 -7.68
CA TYR A 109 -3.14 -7.12 -6.48
C TYR A 109 -2.70 -6.27 -5.27
N ALA A 110 -1.67 -5.45 -5.44
CA ALA A 110 -1.19 -4.56 -4.39
C ALA A 110 -2.29 -3.58 -3.92
N ALA A 111 -3.02 -2.96 -4.85
CA ALA A 111 -4.07 -2.01 -4.51
C ALA A 111 -5.23 -2.67 -3.73
N VAL A 112 -5.58 -3.92 -4.06
CA VAL A 112 -6.65 -4.69 -3.41
C VAL A 112 -6.21 -5.20 -2.04
N THR A 113 -5.01 -5.78 -1.93
CA THR A 113 -4.56 -6.50 -0.72
C THR A 113 -3.67 -5.67 0.21
N GLY A 114 -3.03 -4.61 -0.29
CA GLY A 114 -1.99 -3.87 0.42
C GLY A 114 -0.60 -4.51 0.34
N ASP A 115 -0.46 -5.71 -0.22
CA ASP A 115 0.83 -6.37 -0.42
C ASP A 115 1.53 -5.81 -1.67
N THR A 116 2.48 -4.91 -1.45
CA THR A 116 3.23 -4.22 -2.50
C THR A 116 4.55 -4.91 -2.84
N LYS A 117 4.91 -6.01 -2.19
CA LYS A 117 6.24 -6.61 -2.25
C LYS A 117 6.70 -6.93 -3.68
N ASP A 118 5.90 -7.68 -4.42
CA ASP A 118 6.29 -8.13 -5.77
C ASP A 118 6.17 -6.98 -6.79
N PHE A 119 5.24 -6.07 -6.60
CA PHE A 119 5.15 -4.83 -7.39
C PHE A 119 6.41 -3.97 -7.22
N VAL A 120 6.87 -3.78 -5.98
CA VAL A 120 8.11 -3.04 -5.68
C VAL A 120 9.33 -3.76 -6.25
N ALA A 121 9.38 -5.11 -6.19
CA ALA A 121 10.48 -5.89 -6.75
C ALA A 121 10.62 -5.73 -8.28
N MET A 122 9.51 -5.47 -9.00
CA MET A 122 9.52 -5.15 -10.43
C MET A 122 9.72 -3.66 -10.73
N SER A 123 9.77 -2.79 -9.72
CA SER A 123 9.82 -1.33 -9.90
C SER A 123 11.23 -0.80 -9.66
N GLU A 124 11.76 -0.01 -10.57
CA GLU A 124 13.03 0.69 -10.34
C GLU A 124 12.81 1.93 -9.45
N GLN A 125 13.82 2.32 -8.68
CA GLN A 125 13.73 3.44 -7.73
C GLN A 125 13.35 4.78 -8.36
N GLN A 126 13.75 5.00 -9.62
CA GLN A 126 13.42 6.22 -10.37
C GLN A 126 12.00 6.21 -10.96
N CYS A 127 11.28 5.11 -10.93
CA CYS A 127 9.92 5.02 -11.46
C CYS A 127 8.94 5.82 -10.60
N LYS A 128 8.67 7.05 -10.99
CA LYS A 128 7.74 7.96 -10.27
C LYS A 128 6.31 7.43 -10.22
N PHE A 129 5.84 6.82 -11.31
CA PHE A 129 4.53 6.16 -11.36
C PHE A 129 4.45 5.08 -10.30
N CYS A 130 5.48 4.20 -10.25
CA CYS A 130 5.53 3.09 -9.30
C CYS A 130 5.53 3.59 -7.84
N ALA A 131 6.38 4.58 -7.53
CA ALA A 131 6.46 5.16 -6.18
C ALA A 131 5.13 5.78 -5.75
N GLY A 132 4.50 6.58 -6.61
CA GLY A 132 3.21 7.21 -6.31
C GLY A 132 2.10 6.20 -6.04
N LEU A 133 2.16 5.05 -6.71
CA LEU A 133 1.21 3.97 -6.54
C LEU A 133 1.41 3.23 -5.22
N VAL A 134 2.68 2.93 -4.87
CA VAL A 134 3.04 2.33 -3.57
C VAL A 134 2.61 3.24 -2.43
N ASP A 135 2.88 4.54 -2.52
CA ASP A 135 2.50 5.51 -1.49
C ASP A 135 0.98 5.57 -1.29
N LYS A 136 0.22 5.64 -2.40
CA LYS A 136 -1.25 5.67 -2.37
C LYS A 136 -1.81 4.39 -1.74
N THR A 137 -1.34 3.23 -2.18
CA THR A 137 -1.76 1.92 -1.68
C THR A 137 -1.43 1.76 -0.19
N THR A 138 -0.19 2.05 0.18
CA THR A 138 0.28 1.93 1.56
C THR A 138 -0.57 2.81 2.50
N ARG A 139 -0.82 4.07 2.12
CA ARG A 139 -1.66 4.97 2.91
C ARG A 139 -3.08 4.44 3.06
N LEU A 140 -3.73 4.01 1.97
CA LEU A 140 -5.08 3.46 2.01
C LEU A 140 -5.18 2.31 3.03
N HIS A 141 -4.29 1.34 2.94
CA HIS A 141 -4.32 0.16 3.82
C HIS A 141 -3.89 0.46 5.27
N GLN A 142 -2.95 1.39 5.50
CA GLN A 142 -2.59 1.85 6.85
C GLN A 142 -3.76 2.51 7.57
N GLU A 143 -4.61 3.22 6.85
CA GLU A 143 -5.84 3.84 7.36
C GLU A 143 -6.98 2.82 7.54
N GLY A 144 -6.76 1.56 7.17
CA GLY A 144 -7.74 0.47 7.27
C GLY A 144 -8.68 0.38 6.07
N GLY A 145 -8.37 1.13 5.01
CA GLY A 145 -9.10 1.11 3.74
C GLY A 145 -8.69 -0.04 2.84
N TRP A 146 -9.40 -0.19 1.73
CA TRP A 146 -9.13 -1.19 0.68
C TRP A 146 -9.77 -0.77 -0.64
N ALA A 147 -9.38 -1.44 -1.72
CA ALA A 147 -10.10 -1.41 -2.98
C ALA A 147 -10.75 -2.78 -3.21
N ASP A 148 -11.98 -2.80 -3.75
CA ASP A 148 -12.56 -4.06 -4.22
C ASP A 148 -11.81 -4.56 -5.46
N PRO A 149 -11.73 -5.88 -5.69
CA PRO A 149 -11.23 -6.42 -6.94
C PRO A 149 -12.07 -5.91 -8.12
N TRP A 150 -11.38 -5.41 -9.16
CA TRP A 150 -12.03 -4.93 -10.39
C TRP A 150 -11.61 -5.75 -11.60
N GLU A 151 -12.39 -5.67 -12.66
CA GLU A 151 -12.01 -6.22 -13.96
C GLU A 151 -10.83 -5.45 -14.53
N GLN A 152 -9.82 -6.17 -15.01
CA GLN A 152 -8.65 -5.57 -15.64
C GLN A 152 -8.18 -6.46 -16.79
N THR A 153 -8.10 -5.87 -17.98
CA THR A 153 -7.74 -6.58 -19.20
C THR A 153 -6.76 -5.76 -20.04
N ALA A 154 -5.62 -6.35 -20.39
CA ALA A 154 -4.75 -5.79 -21.40
C ALA A 154 -5.33 -6.14 -22.79
N GLU A 155 -6.06 -5.19 -23.39
CA GLU A 155 -6.75 -5.39 -24.68
C GLU A 155 -5.76 -5.46 -25.84
N LYS A 156 -4.65 -4.72 -25.74
CA LYS A 156 -3.58 -4.70 -26.74
C LYS A 156 -2.24 -4.52 -26.05
N VAL A 157 -1.26 -5.30 -26.46
CA VAL A 157 0.14 -5.19 -25.96
C VAL A 157 1.08 -5.28 -27.16
N GLU A 158 1.94 -4.31 -27.31
CA GLU A 158 2.95 -4.24 -28.37
C GLU A 158 4.32 -3.94 -27.76
N ALA A 159 5.24 -4.90 -27.83
CA ALA A 159 6.61 -4.70 -27.37
C ALA A 159 7.51 -4.35 -28.57
N TYR A 160 8.40 -3.40 -28.37
CA TYR A 160 9.32 -2.92 -29.40
C TYR A 160 10.75 -3.32 -29.09
N PRO A 161 11.55 -3.62 -30.14
CA PRO A 161 12.97 -3.91 -29.98
C PRO A 161 13.70 -2.76 -29.26
N LEU A 162 14.75 -3.13 -28.52
CA LEU A 162 15.62 -2.15 -27.89
C LEU A 162 16.29 -1.28 -28.98
N ASN A 163 16.10 0.02 -28.89
CA ASN A 163 16.77 0.96 -29.80
C ASN A 163 18.27 1.09 -29.45
N PRO A 164 19.16 1.23 -30.42
CA PRO A 164 20.59 1.42 -30.18
C PRO A 164 20.85 2.58 -29.23
N GLY A 165 21.58 2.33 -28.15
CA GLY A 165 21.92 3.34 -27.14
C GLY A 165 20.86 3.54 -26.03
N TYR A 166 19.78 2.79 -26.05
CA TYR A 166 18.77 2.78 -24.99
C TYR A 166 18.90 1.51 -24.15
N GLU A 167 18.50 1.61 -22.87
CA GLU A 167 18.53 0.49 -21.92
C GLU A 167 17.13 -0.11 -21.67
N TYR A 168 16.08 0.53 -22.19
CA TYR A 168 14.69 0.14 -21.96
C TYR A 168 14.00 -0.21 -23.28
N HIS A 169 13.32 -1.36 -23.24
CA HIS A 169 12.30 -1.67 -24.23
C HIS A 169 11.07 -0.80 -23.98
N GLN A 170 10.44 -0.33 -25.02
CA GLN A 170 9.10 0.24 -24.93
C GLN A 170 8.08 -0.86 -25.11
N VAL A 171 7.08 -0.92 -24.22
CA VAL A 171 5.90 -1.74 -24.37
C VAL A 171 4.67 -0.85 -24.29
N ASP A 172 3.88 -0.86 -25.35
CA ASP A 172 2.61 -0.15 -25.42
C ASP A 172 1.49 -1.07 -24.94
N VAL A 173 0.75 -0.64 -23.94
CA VAL A 173 -0.35 -1.39 -23.35
C VAL A 173 -1.64 -0.57 -23.44
N THR A 174 -2.67 -1.13 -24.06
CA THR A 174 -4.04 -0.64 -23.91
C THR A 174 -4.69 -1.43 -22.79
N LEU A 175 -4.90 -0.78 -21.65
CA LEU A 175 -5.38 -1.40 -20.42
C LEU A 175 -6.81 -0.94 -20.14
N PHE A 176 -7.75 -1.88 -20.19
CA PHE A 176 -9.09 -1.68 -19.66
C PHE A 176 -9.10 -1.92 -18.15
N MET A 177 -9.69 -1.00 -17.41
CA MET A 177 -9.98 -1.10 -15.98
C MET A 177 -11.46 -0.88 -15.78
N GLY A 178 -12.15 -1.84 -15.18
CA GLY A 178 -13.55 -1.73 -14.77
C GLY A 178 -13.74 -0.73 -13.63
N ASP A 179 -14.95 -0.59 -13.15
CA ASP A 179 -15.26 0.28 -12.01
C ASP A 179 -14.42 -0.09 -10.78
N ILE A 180 -13.67 0.87 -10.25
CA ILE A 180 -12.82 0.69 -9.07
C ILE A 180 -13.53 1.29 -7.86
N THR A 181 -14.01 0.45 -6.96
CA THR A 181 -14.62 0.91 -5.70
C THR A 181 -13.61 0.82 -4.56
N THR A 182 -13.40 1.94 -3.88
CA THR A 182 -12.53 2.05 -2.71
C THR A 182 -13.34 2.44 -1.48
N CYS A 183 -12.94 1.92 -0.31
CA CYS A 183 -13.40 2.34 1.01
C CYS A 183 -12.18 2.84 1.80
N GLU A 184 -12.28 4.01 2.44
CA GLU A 184 -11.16 4.60 3.20
C GLU A 184 -10.97 3.98 4.60
N GLY A 185 -11.85 3.05 5.01
CA GLY A 185 -11.69 2.23 6.22
C GLY A 185 -12.08 2.88 7.54
N ASN A 186 -12.23 4.20 7.58
CA ASN A 186 -12.66 4.96 8.77
C ASN A 186 -14.12 5.46 8.65
N SER A 187 -14.75 5.27 7.50
CA SER A 187 -16.13 5.63 7.17
C SER A 187 -16.76 4.50 6.35
N PRO A 188 -18.07 4.26 6.46
CA PRO A 188 -18.80 3.35 5.58
C PRO A 188 -18.94 3.88 4.14
N ASP A 189 -18.48 5.09 3.88
CA ASP A 189 -18.56 5.68 2.55
C ASP A 189 -17.61 4.99 1.57
N THR A 190 -18.12 4.66 0.40
CA THR A 190 -17.33 4.13 -0.69
C THR A 190 -17.28 5.12 -1.86
N LYS A 191 -16.16 5.15 -2.56
CA LYS A 191 -15.97 5.94 -3.77
C LYS A 191 -15.74 5.02 -4.94
N THR A 192 -16.49 5.21 -6.02
CA THR A 192 -16.29 4.48 -7.26
C THR A 192 -15.69 5.40 -8.32
N THR A 193 -14.56 4.97 -8.89
CA THR A 193 -14.00 5.52 -10.11
C THR A 193 -14.57 4.73 -11.28
N PRO A 194 -15.21 5.38 -12.27
CA PRO A 194 -15.80 4.68 -13.40
C PRO A 194 -14.76 3.92 -14.23
N ALA A 195 -15.23 2.90 -14.95
CA ALA A 195 -14.43 2.14 -15.88
C ALA A 195 -13.79 3.04 -16.94
N GLU A 196 -12.55 2.75 -17.26
CA GLU A 196 -11.80 3.48 -18.30
C GLU A 196 -10.82 2.56 -19.04
N THR A 197 -10.46 2.95 -20.26
CA THR A 197 -9.39 2.32 -21.03
C THR A 197 -8.25 3.32 -21.20
N GLU A 198 -7.09 2.99 -20.69
CA GLU A 198 -5.88 3.82 -20.81
C GLU A 198 -4.90 3.24 -21.82
N LYS A 199 -4.20 4.12 -22.52
CA LYS A 199 -3.02 3.78 -23.32
C LYS A 199 -1.78 4.15 -22.53
N LEU A 200 -0.90 3.20 -22.35
CA LEU A 200 0.26 3.30 -21.48
C LEU A 200 1.54 2.96 -22.27
N HIS A 201 2.58 3.79 -22.13
CA HIS A 201 3.93 3.44 -22.54
C HIS A 201 4.70 2.97 -21.31
N VAL A 202 5.19 1.74 -21.33
CA VAL A 202 5.96 1.12 -20.26
C VAL A 202 7.41 0.99 -20.69
N ALA A 203 8.32 1.56 -19.92
CA ALA A 203 9.76 1.38 -20.10
C ALA A 203 10.23 0.18 -19.28
N LEU A 204 10.60 -0.92 -19.95
CA LEU A 204 11.01 -2.18 -19.35
C LEU A 204 12.48 -2.47 -19.65
N ARG A 205 13.23 -2.87 -18.62
CA ARG A 205 14.63 -3.29 -18.75
C ARG A 205 14.78 -4.73 -18.31
N TYR A 206 15.49 -5.52 -19.14
CA TYR A 206 15.94 -6.85 -18.77
C TYR A 206 17.36 -6.79 -18.21
N HIS A 207 17.56 -7.27 -17.00
CA HIS A 207 18.86 -7.34 -16.35
C HIS A 207 18.91 -8.50 -15.36
N ASP A 208 20.01 -9.25 -15.36
CA ASP A 208 20.25 -10.37 -14.45
C ASP A 208 19.10 -11.40 -14.40
N GLY A 209 18.50 -11.72 -15.56
CA GLY A 209 17.43 -12.71 -15.64
C GLY A 209 16.07 -12.21 -15.17
N THR A 210 15.89 -10.89 -15.01
CA THR A 210 14.63 -10.27 -14.54
C THR A 210 14.25 -9.04 -15.34
N TRP A 211 12.94 -8.79 -15.43
CA TRP A 211 12.39 -7.57 -15.98
C TRP A 211 12.06 -6.57 -14.88
N THR A 212 12.45 -5.31 -15.08
CA THR A 212 12.11 -4.19 -14.19
C THR A 212 11.47 -3.04 -14.97
N VAL A 213 10.57 -2.31 -14.32
CA VAL A 213 9.89 -1.15 -14.87
C VAL A 213 10.59 0.13 -14.42
N GLY A 214 11.21 0.83 -15.37
CA GLY A 214 11.85 2.13 -15.15
C GLY A 214 10.87 3.30 -15.19
N GLY A 215 9.72 3.14 -15.85
CA GLY A 215 8.69 4.17 -15.93
C GLY A 215 7.44 3.73 -16.66
N VAL A 216 6.34 4.42 -16.35
CA VAL A 216 5.07 4.30 -17.06
C VAL A 216 4.57 5.70 -17.38
N GLU A 217 4.17 5.92 -18.62
CA GLU A 217 3.55 7.16 -19.09
C GLU A 217 2.15 6.87 -19.59
N VAL A 218 1.18 7.66 -19.12
CA VAL A 218 -0.20 7.62 -19.62
C VAL A 218 -0.26 8.49 -20.87
N VAL A 219 -0.60 7.90 -22.00
CA VAL A 219 -0.76 8.59 -23.27
C VAL A 219 -2.08 9.36 -23.27
N LYS A 220 -1.99 10.68 -23.21
CA LYS A 220 -3.19 11.52 -23.32
C LYS A 220 -3.70 11.51 -24.76
N PRO A 221 -5.04 11.43 -24.94
CA PRO A 221 -5.68 11.48 -26.24
C PRO A 221 -5.46 12.81 -26.96
#